data_417bf580fb459bd0dfb6ffe963847566
#
_entry.id   417bf580fb459bd0dfb6ffe963847566
#
_cell.length_a   1.000
_cell.length_b   1.000
_cell.length_c   1.000
_cell.angle_alpha   90.00
_cell.angle_beta   90.00
_cell.angle_gamma   90.00
#
_symmetry.space_group_name_H-M   'P 1'
#
loop_
_entity.id
_entity.type
_entity.pdbx_description
1 polymer ?
#
loop_
_entity_poly.entity_id
_entity_poly.type
_entity_poly.pdbx_seq_one_letter_code
_entity_poly.pdbx_strand_id
1 'polypeptide(L)'
;MPSLQSLLDQVELATNEIVGLERALVQIPSVNTGFMPTGGETAVAEFVRDWLDGEGFSSEILARDPDRGNIISVYPGDDDDTRLMLMSHTDVVPIEDETKWKYEPFAAEIAGGRVYGRGASDCKALLTCQLMAMAVMRRSGVRLAHGLRLVSGADEEHGGRWGFGWLADNHPESLKSQFAVNEGGGIPVVMGNTLTYLLGTGEKGRMELHITLRGESAHASVPWTGVNASYRLSRALSAIEGYRPELDTSLPIFDYIGLFGVEEKPSPLNIDRLVAELNESSPRLGSLLRALSRMVLTPTMVSGGVKSNSVPEEIKLTCDIRTLPFQDEEYVRRQLDQAFEGIDGLEYDIDYMSVPNSSEFETELTEAIKKAQAAAVGRDDIQWVPAISNGFTDSRFTRNLGIVTYGFTGAHPDDDPMLTRAHGTDESVGIASLISGTRCMLAIAYDLCGAR
;
A
#
# COMPACT_ATOMS: atom_id res chain seq x y z
N MET A 1 -33.45 13.00 -3.88
CA MET A 1 -32.47 11.87 -3.87
C MET A 1 -32.81 10.88 -2.76
N PRO A 2 -32.47 9.59 -2.88
CA PRO A 2 -32.56 8.65 -1.77
C PRO A 2 -31.69 9.14 -0.59
N SER A 3 -32.12 8.83 0.64
CA SER A 3 -31.30 9.18 1.82
C SER A 3 -30.06 8.28 1.91
N LEU A 4 -28.98 8.77 2.54
CA LEU A 4 -27.78 7.95 2.77
C LEU A 4 -28.14 6.66 3.52
N GLN A 5 -28.97 6.73 4.56
CA GLN A 5 -29.37 5.54 5.30
C GLN A 5 -30.04 4.48 4.41
N SER A 6 -30.95 4.89 3.51
CA SER A 6 -31.59 3.97 2.56
C SER A 6 -30.58 3.30 1.62
N LEU A 7 -29.51 4.02 1.22
CA LEU A 7 -28.43 3.45 0.40
C LEU A 7 -27.57 2.46 1.19
N LEU A 8 -27.27 2.78 2.44
CA LEU A 8 -26.53 1.86 3.33
C LEU A 8 -27.31 0.57 3.61
N ASP A 9 -28.65 0.67 3.72
CA ASP A 9 -29.53 -0.50 3.87
C ASP A 9 -29.52 -1.37 2.59
N GLN A 10 -29.41 -0.75 1.39
CA GLN A 10 -29.26 -1.50 0.13
C GLN A 10 -27.92 -2.24 0.05
N VAL A 11 -26.84 -1.67 0.58
CA VAL A 11 -25.55 -2.38 0.68
C VAL A 11 -25.68 -3.64 1.54
N GLU A 12 -26.36 -3.55 2.67
CA GLU A 12 -26.59 -4.71 3.55
C GLU A 12 -27.38 -5.82 2.82
N LEU A 13 -28.43 -5.44 2.07
CA LEU A 13 -29.21 -6.38 1.27
C LEU A 13 -28.39 -7.02 0.12
N ALA A 14 -27.35 -6.35 -0.37
CA ALA A 14 -26.48 -6.81 -1.43
C ALA A 14 -25.32 -7.69 -0.94
N THR A 15 -25.27 -8.09 0.34
CA THR A 15 -24.16 -8.86 0.93
C THR A 15 -23.72 -10.06 0.07
N ASN A 16 -24.67 -10.87 -0.41
CA ASN A 16 -24.34 -12.04 -1.23
C ASN A 16 -23.76 -11.66 -2.60
N GLU A 17 -24.17 -10.52 -3.15
CA GLU A 17 -23.64 -10.01 -4.42
C GLU A 17 -22.22 -9.46 -4.23
N ILE A 18 -21.97 -8.71 -3.15
CA ILE A 18 -20.65 -8.22 -2.77
C ILE A 18 -19.66 -9.40 -2.65
N VAL A 19 -20.05 -10.42 -1.87
CA VAL A 19 -19.22 -11.63 -1.71
C VAL A 19 -19.04 -12.39 -3.02
N GLY A 20 -20.08 -12.44 -3.86
CA GLY A 20 -20.04 -13.07 -5.18
C GLY A 20 -19.07 -12.37 -6.11
N LEU A 21 -19.07 -11.04 -6.14
CA LEU A 21 -18.16 -10.22 -6.95
C LEU A 21 -16.72 -10.37 -6.47
N GLU A 22 -16.48 -10.32 -5.16
CA GLU A 22 -15.15 -10.55 -4.58
C GLU A 22 -14.59 -11.90 -5.00
N ARG A 23 -15.38 -12.94 -4.86
CA ARG A 23 -14.97 -14.29 -5.27
C ARG A 23 -14.65 -14.38 -6.75
N ALA A 24 -15.45 -13.75 -7.61
CA ALA A 24 -15.21 -13.75 -9.06
C ALA A 24 -13.90 -13.05 -9.40
N LEU A 25 -13.59 -11.92 -8.75
CA LEU A 25 -12.32 -11.21 -8.94
C LEU A 25 -11.13 -12.03 -8.45
N VAL A 26 -11.19 -12.65 -7.28
CA VAL A 26 -10.12 -13.49 -6.72
C VAL A 26 -9.85 -14.70 -7.63
N GLN A 27 -10.88 -15.26 -8.27
CA GLN A 27 -10.77 -16.40 -9.17
C GLN A 27 -10.08 -16.09 -10.50
N ILE A 28 -9.79 -14.83 -10.80
CA ILE A 28 -9.01 -14.46 -12.00
C ILE A 28 -7.56 -14.24 -11.56
N PRO A 29 -6.62 -15.16 -11.82
CA PRO A 29 -5.22 -14.98 -11.50
C PRO A 29 -4.63 -13.82 -12.32
N SER A 30 -4.01 -12.88 -11.64
CA SER A 30 -3.33 -11.71 -12.22
C SER A 30 -1.97 -11.55 -11.55
N VAL A 31 -1.18 -12.63 -11.59
CA VAL A 31 0.07 -12.74 -10.83
C VAL A 31 1.17 -11.92 -11.48
N ASN A 32 1.67 -10.93 -10.74
CA ASN A 32 2.79 -10.09 -11.13
C ASN A 32 4.08 -10.60 -10.50
N THR A 33 4.97 -11.16 -11.31
CA THR A 33 6.29 -11.65 -10.88
C THR A 33 7.36 -10.56 -10.91
N GLY A 34 7.04 -9.39 -11.48
CA GLY A 34 8.01 -8.33 -11.77
C GLY A 34 8.87 -8.57 -13.02
N PHE A 35 8.80 -9.75 -13.63
CA PHE A 35 9.61 -10.12 -14.80
C PHE A 35 8.72 -10.49 -15.98
N MET A 36 8.84 -9.77 -17.09
CA MET A 36 8.05 -10.04 -18.30
C MET A 36 8.41 -11.40 -18.95
N PRO A 37 7.42 -12.16 -19.48
CA PRO A 37 5.99 -11.89 -19.45
C PRO A 37 5.37 -12.17 -18.07
N THR A 38 4.52 -11.25 -17.57
CA THR A 38 3.90 -11.35 -16.24
C THR A 38 2.61 -10.53 -16.21
N GLY A 39 1.81 -10.70 -15.16
CA GLY A 39 0.60 -9.93 -14.90
C GLY A 39 -0.66 -10.68 -15.35
N GLY A 40 -1.27 -10.25 -16.46
CA GLY A 40 -2.57 -10.74 -16.91
C GLY A 40 -3.73 -9.91 -16.36
N GLU A 41 -3.44 -8.69 -15.94
CA GLU A 41 -4.42 -7.74 -15.40
C GLU A 41 -5.51 -7.40 -16.40
N THR A 42 -5.24 -7.49 -17.70
CA THR A 42 -6.24 -7.29 -18.75
C THR A 42 -7.46 -8.21 -18.58
N ALA A 43 -7.25 -9.45 -18.12
CA ALA A 43 -8.38 -10.36 -17.86
C ALA A 43 -9.29 -9.85 -16.72
N VAL A 44 -8.70 -9.25 -15.67
CA VAL A 44 -9.46 -8.61 -14.60
C VAL A 44 -10.14 -7.35 -15.12
N ALA A 45 -9.42 -6.51 -15.88
CA ALA A 45 -9.96 -5.28 -16.47
C ALA A 45 -11.14 -5.54 -17.40
N GLU A 46 -11.08 -6.60 -18.21
CA GLU A 46 -12.18 -7.04 -19.09
C GLU A 46 -13.38 -7.53 -18.29
N PHE A 47 -13.15 -8.34 -17.25
CA PHE A 47 -14.24 -8.76 -16.35
C PHE A 47 -14.92 -7.55 -15.68
N VAL A 48 -14.14 -6.58 -15.20
CA VAL A 48 -14.66 -5.36 -14.57
C VAL A 48 -15.42 -4.49 -15.58
N ARG A 49 -14.90 -4.34 -16.81
CA ARG A 49 -15.59 -3.64 -17.90
C ARG A 49 -16.96 -4.26 -18.17
N ASP A 50 -17.01 -5.58 -18.39
CA ASP A 50 -18.24 -6.29 -18.71
C ASP A 50 -19.27 -6.21 -17.56
N TRP A 51 -18.78 -6.23 -16.31
CA TRP A 51 -19.60 -6.03 -15.13
C TRP A 51 -20.16 -4.59 -15.05
N LEU A 52 -19.30 -3.58 -15.27
CA LEU A 52 -19.71 -2.16 -15.29
C LEU A 52 -20.71 -1.86 -16.42
N ASP A 53 -20.50 -2.45 -17.60
CA ASP A 53 -21.44 -2.34 -18.72
C ASP A 53 -22.83 -2.90 -18.35
N GLY A 54 -22.86 -4.02 -17.62
CA GLY A 54 -24.08 -4.58 -17.05
C GLY A 54 -24.81 -3.66 -16.07
N GLU A 55 -24.07 -2.81 -15.36
CA GLU A 55 -24.60 -1.80 -14.44
C GLU A 55 -24.92 -0.45 -15.15
N GLY A 56 -24.68 -0.36 -16.46
CA GLY A 56 -24.96 0.82 -17.28
C GLY A 56 -23.91 1.93 -17.13
N PHE A 57 -22.69 1.58 -16.77
CA PHE A 57 -21.55 2.47 -16.84
C PHE A 57 -20.78 2.28 -18.15
N SER A 58 -20.19 3.36 -18.66
CA SER A 58 -19.18 3.29 -19.70
C SER A 58 -17.80 3.20 -19.08
N SER A 59 -16.95 2.37 -19.65
CA SER A 59 -15.58 2.21 -19.21
C SER A 59 -14.62 2.03 -20.39
N GLU A 60 -13.34 2.29 -20.16
CA GLU A 60 -12.27 2.07 -21.13
C GLU A 60 -11.11 1.31 -20.48
N ILE A 61 -10.41 0.53 -21.29
CA ILE A 61 -9.18 -0.14 -20.89
C ILE A 61 -8.02 0.51 -21.62
N LEU A 62 -7.09 1.10 -20.86
CA LEU A 62 -5.84 1.66 -21.35
C LEU A 62 -4.69 0.72 -20.99
N ALA A 63 -3.86 0.35 -21.93
CA ALA A 63 -2.77 -0.58 -21.73
C ALA A 63 -1.52 -0.20 -22.54
N ARG A 64 -0.38 -0.13 -21.87
CA ARG A 64 0.93 -0.02 -22.52
C ARG A 64 1.37 -1.36 -23.12
N ASP A 65 1.03 -2.45 -22.46
CA ASP A 65 1.21 -3.83 -22.89
C ASP A 65 -0.16 -4.50 -22.92
N PRO A 66 -0.49 -5.31 -23.96
CA PRO A 66 -1.81 -5.91 -24.09
C PRO A 66 -2.29 -6.73 -22.90
N ASP A 67 -1.36 -7.31 -22.11
CA ASP A 67 -1.70 -8.13 -20.96
C ASP A 67 -1.77 -7.32 -19.65
N ARG A 68 -1.40 -6.00 -19.66
CA ARG A 68 -1.31 -5.13 -18.50
C ARG A 68 -2.36 -3.99 -18.57
N GLY A 69 -3.65 -4.36 -18.62
CA GLY A 69 -4.76 -3.42 -18.78
C GLY A 69 -5.11 -2.66 -17.50
N ASN A 70 -5.32 -1.35 -17.65
CA ASN A 70 -5.86 -0.46 -16.62
C ASN A 70 -7.29 -0.14 -16.96
N ILE A 71 -8.24 -0.31 -16.04
CA ILE A 71 -9.66 -0.01 -16.26
C ILE A 71 -10.03 1.34 -15.69
N ILE A 72 -10.69 2.18 -16.49
CA ILE A 72 -11.17 3.50 -16.10
C ILE A 72 -12.67 3.59 -16.37
N SER A 73 -13.45 4.06 -15.39
CA SER A 73 -14.86 4.36 -15.55
C SER A 73 -15.23 5.67 -14.88
N VAL A 74 -16.22 6.36 -15.41
CA VAL A 74 -16.71 7.63 -14.84
C VAL A 74 -18.23 7.53 -14.63
N TYR A 75 -18.66 7.81 -13.43
CA TYR A 75 -20.05 8.13 -13.12
C TYR A 75 -20.18 9.65 -13.25
N PRO A 76 -20.80 10.17 -14.33
CA PRO A 76 -20.81 11.60 -14.61
C PRO A 76 -21.65 12.38 -13.60
N GLY A 77 -21.19 13.59 -13.26
CA GLY A 77 -21.96 14.58 -12.51
C GLY A 77 -22.78 15.50 -13.40
N ASP A 78 -23.41 16.49 -12.78
CA ASP A 78 -24.12 17.59 -13.50
C ASP A 78 -23.10 18.59 -14.10
N ASP A 79 -21.86 18.63 -13.61
CA ASP A 79 -20.74 19.36 -14.17
C ASP A 79 -19.66 18.45 -14.76
N ASP A 80 -18.65 19.04 -15.42
CA ASP A 80 -17.56 18.30 -16.06
C ASP A 80 -16.40 17.96 -15.09
N ASP A 81 -16.49 18.36 -13.81
CA ASP A 81 -15.44 18.14 -12.84
C ASP A 81 -15.56 16.77 -12.15
N THR A 82 -14.46 16.04 -12.10
CA THR A 82 -14.34 14.84 -11.27
C THR A 82 -13.86 15.23 -9.88
N ARG A 83 -14.71 15.01 -8.88
CA ARG A 83 -14.38 15.38 -7.51
C ARG A 83 -13.67 14.29 -6.74
N LEU A 84 -14.08 13.05 -6.94
CA LEU A 84 -13.52 11.88 -6.26
C LEU A 84 -13.09 10.82 -7.25
N MET A 85 -11.91 10.26 -7.01
CA MET A 85 -11.41 9.06 -7.68
C MET A 85 -11.29 7.91 -6.67
N LEU A 86 -11.86 6.77 -7.01
CA LEU A 86 -11.70 5.50 -6.32
C LEU A 86 -10.57 4.75 -7.02
N MET A 87 -9.51 4.44 -6.28
CA MET A 87 -8.30 3.80 -6.79
C MET A 87 -8.14 2.40 -6.22
N SER A 88 -7.64 1.49 -7.02
CA SER A 88 -7.26 0.13 -6.63
C SER A 88 -6.30 -0.44 -7.66
N HIS A 89 -5.71 -1.60 -7.38
CA HIS A 89 -4.93 -2.35 -8.36
C HIS A 89 -5.52 -3.74 -8.62
N THR A 90 -5.11 -4.35 -9.72
CA THR A 90 -5.66 -5.63 -10.18
C THR A 90 -4.66 -6.77 -10.15
N ASP A 91 -3.36 -6.47 -10.10
CA ASP A 91 -2.30 -7.46 -9.96
C ASP A 91 -2.20 -7.99 -8.52
N VAL A 92 -1.56 -9.13 -8.37
CA VAL A 92 -1.32 -9.79 -7.09
C VAL A 92 0.09 -10.39 -7.06
N VAL A 93 0.70 -10.46 -5.88
CA VAL A 93 2.01 -11.10 -5.73
C VAL A 93 1.97 -12.61 -5.99
N PRO A 94 3.09 -13.24 -6.37
CA PRO A 94 3.19 -14.67 -6.57
C PRO A 94 2.84 -15.49 -5.32
N ILE A 95 2.47 -16.74 -5.57
CA ILE A 95 2.30 -17.77 -4.54
C ILE A 95 3.65 -18.46 -4.38
N GLU A 96 4.24 -18.42 -3.17
CA GLU A 96 5.55 -19.04 -2.92
C GLU A 96 5.47 -20.57 -2.87
N ASP A 97 4.51 -21.11 -2.10
CA ASP A 97 4.34 -22.54 -1.86
C ASP A 97 2.86 -22.86 -1.65
N GLU A 98 2.20 -23.30 -2.71
CA GLU A 98 0.78 -23.64 -2.72
C GLU A 98 0.44 -24.76 -1.73
N THR A 99 1.38 -25.65 -1.45
CA THR A 99 1.15 -26.78 -0.52
C THR A 99 0.96 -26.35 0.93
N LYS A 100 1.33 -25.11 1.27
CA LYS A 100 1.13 -24.53 2.61
C LYS A 100 -0.24 -23.86 2.76
N TRP A 101 -0.98 -23.66 1.67
CA TRP A 101 -2.29 -23.04 1.72
C TRP A 101 -3.34 -24.06 2.19
N LYS A 102 -4.18 -23.61 3.11
CA LYS A 102 -5.30 -24.41 3.59
C LYS A 102 -6.43 -24.50 2.55
N TYR A 103 -6.61 -23.43 1.79
CA TYR A 103 -7.55 -23.32 0.70
C TYR A 103 -6.77 -23.01 -0.58
N GLU A 104 -7.20 -23.55 -1.71
CA GLU A 104 -6.55 -23.31 -3.00
C GLU A 104 -6.54 -21.78 -3.29
N PRO A 105 -5.37 -21.19 -3.64
CA PRO A 105 -5.16 -19.74 -3.66
C PRO A 105 -6.12 -18.92 -4.53
N PHE A 106 -6.69 -19.52 -5.58
CA PHE A 106 -7.63 -18.84 -6.48
C PHE A 106 -9.04 -19.47 -6.46
N ALA A 107 -9.35 -20.34 -5.51
CA ALA A 107 -10.70 -20.89 -5.36
C ALA A 107 -11.71 -19.90 -4.77
N ALA A 108 -11.22 -18.86 -4.10
CA ALA A 108 -12.05 -17.91 -3.35
C ALA A 108 -12.99 -18.58 -2.36
N GLU A 109 -12.46 -19.50 -1.54
CA GLU A 109 -13.24 -20.27 -0.59
C GLU A 109 -13.78 -19.39 0.54
N ILE A 110 -15.04 -19.66 0.94
CA ILE A 110 -15.66 -18.97 2.08
C ILE A 110 -15.55 -19.86 3.31
N ALA A 111 -14.88 -19.38 4.34
CA ALA A 111 -14.81 -20.06 5.63
C ALA A 111 -14.72 -19.05 6.79
N GLY A 112 -15.38 -19.35 7.91
CA GLY A 112 -15.30 -18.54 9.12
C GLY A 112 -15.66 -17.05 8.93
N GLY A 113 -16.59 -16.75 8.02
CA GLY A 113 -16.97 -15.35 7.71
C GLY A 113 -15.95 -14.57 6.88
N ARG A 114 -15.04 -15.27 6.19
CA ARG A 114 -13.98 -14.66 5.34
C ARG A 114 -13.97 -15.28 3.95
N VAL A 115 -13.51 -14.53 2.96
CA VAL A 115 -13.15 -15.02 1.62
C VAL A 115 -11.64 -15.20 1.59
N TYR A 116 -11.18 -16.43 1.27
CA TYR A 116 -9.77 -16.78 1.22
C TYR A 116 -9.27 -16.83 -0.22
N GLY A 117 -8.11 -16.25 -0.46
CA GLY A 117 -7.42 -16.32 -1.76
C GLY A 117 -6.36 -15.26 -1.91
N ARG A 118 -5.42 -15.47 -2.82
CA ARG A 118 -4.42 -14.47 -3.20
C ARG A 118 -5.11 -13.27 -3.86
N GLY A 119 -4.82 -12.06 -3.33
CA GLY A 119 -5.47 -10.83 -3.76
C GLY A 119 -6.81 -10.55 -3.09
N ALA A 120 -7.30 -11.43 -2.20
CA ALA A 120 -8.57 -11.21 -1.49
C ALA A 120 -8.53 -10.01 -0.54
N SER A 121 -7.37 -9.64 -0.03
CA SER A 121 -7.18 -8.44 0.79
C SER A 121 -6.46 -7.35 0.01
N ASP A 122 -5.49 -7.73 -0.78
CA ASP A 122 -4.54 -6.87 -1.49
C ASP A 122 -4.64 -7.07 -3.01
N CYS A 123 -5.44 -6.23 -3.79
CA CYS A 123 -6.44 -5.33 -3.18
C CYS A 123 -7.80 -5.47 -3.88
N LYS A 124 -8.19 -6.71 -4.31
CA LYS A 124 -9.46 -6.97 -5.01
C LYS A 124 -10.68 -6.67 -4.13
N ALA A 125 -10.54 -6.82 -2.80
CA ALA A 125 -11.58 -6.39 -1.86
C ALA A 125 -11.92 -4.90 -1.98
N LEU A 126 -10.91 -4.04 -2.11
CA LEU A 126 -11.14 -2.60 -2.28
C LEU A 126 -11.85 -2.32 -3.61
N LEU A 127 -11.41 -2.98 -4.70
CA LEU A 127 -12.07 -2.88 -6.01
C LEU A 127 -13.53 -3.34 -5.92
N THR A 128 -13.80 -4.47 -5.25
CA THR A 128 -15.17 -4.95 -5.00
C THR A 128 -16.03 -3.90 -4.28
N CYS A 129 -15.49 -3.31 -3.20
CA CYS A 129 -16.20 -2.27 -2.44
C CYS A 129 -16.52 -1.04 -3.30
N GLN A 130 -15.57 -0.61 -4.13
CA GLN A 130 -15.70 0.53 -5.03
C GLN A 130 -16.75 0.28 -6.12
N LEU A 131 -16.70 -0.87 -6.77
CA LEU A 131 -17.65 -1.27 -7.80
C LEU A 131 -19.08 -1.35 -7.24
N MET A 132 -19.27 -2.03 -6.12
CA MET A 132 -20.57 -2.19 -5.50
C MET A 132 -21.13 -0.86 -4.97
N ALA A 133 -20.28 0.04 -4.45
CA ALA A 133 -20.71 1.39 -4.08
C ALA A 133 -21.29 2.15 -5.27
N MET A 134 -20.60 2.13 -6.42
CA MET A 134 -21.08 2.75 -7.66
C MET A 134 -22.40 2.12 -8.14
N ALA A 135 -22.49 0.79 -8.16
CA ALA A 135 -23.69 0.08 -8.61
C ALA A 135 -24.91 0.38 -7.73
N VAL A 136 -24.79 0.33 -6.40
CA VAL A 136 -25.88 0.65 -5.48
C VAL A 136 -26.36 2.08 -5.67
N MET A 137 -25.44 3.05 -5.83
CA MET A 137 -25.79 4.44 -6.12
C MET A 137 -26.55 4.56 -7.46
N ARG A 138 -26.07 3.91 -8.51
CA ARG A 138 -26.67 3.94 -9.86
C ARG A 138 -28.06 3.33 -9.87
N ARG A 139 -28.19 2.13 -9.33
CA ARG A 139 -29.47 1.39 -9.22
C ARG A 139 -30.52 2.15 -8.41
N SER A 140 -30.06 2.90 -7.39
CA SER A 140 -30.94 3.74 -6.54
C SER A 140 -31.26 5.10 -7.15
N GLY A 141 -30.77 5.42 -8.36
CA GLY A 141 -31.03 6.68 -9.04
C GLY A 141 -30.37 7.90 -8.37
N VAL A 142 -29.23 7.73 -7.74
CA VAL A 142 -28.44 8.85 -7.19
C VAL A 142 -27.96 9.72 -8.33
N ARG A 143 -28.25 11.02 -8.27
CA ARG A 143 -27.68 12.02 -9.18
C ARG A 143 -26.46 12.63 -8.53
N LEU A 144 -25.40 12.81 -9.31
CA LEU A 144 -24.16 13.44 -8.87
C LEU A 144 -24.10 14.89 -9.35
N ALA A 145 -23.67 15.80 -8.47
CA ALA A 145 -23.31 17.17 -8.84
C ALA A 145 -21.95 17.18 -9.54
N HIS A 146 -21.00 16.39 -9.04
CA HIS A 146 -19.65 16.26 -9.54
C HIS A 146 -19.35 14.81 -9.91
N GLY A 147 -18.49 14.61 -10.90
CA GLY A 147 -18.12 13.26 -11.35
C GLY A 147 -17.43 12.43 -10.27
N LEU A 148 -17.72 11.11 -10.28
CA LEU A 148 -17.03 10.07 -9.55
C LEU A 148 -16.29 9.20 -10.56
N ARG A 149 -15.00 8.98 -10.34
CA ARG A 149 -14.14 8.17 -11.21
C ARG A 149 -13.69 6.90 -10.49
N LEU A 150 -13.64 5.79 -11.21
CA LEU A 150 -12.96 4.57 -10.82
C LEU A 150 -11.73 4.39 -11.71
N VAL A 151 -10.58 4.11 -11.10
CA VAL A 151 -9.37 3.67 -11.81
C VAL A 151 -8.80 2.48 -11.07
N SER A 152 -8.70 1.34 -11.75
CA SER A 152 -8.01 0.18 -11.19
C SER A 152 -6.82 -0.17 -12.10
N GLY A 153 -5.62 -0.05 -11.53
CA GLY A 153 -4.35 -0.12 -12.25
C GLY A 153 -3.74 -1.50 -12.28
N ALA A 154 -2.81 -1.69 -13.20
CA ALA A 154 -1.90 -2.81 -13.27
C ALA A 154 -0.61 -2.48 -12.53
N ASP A 155 0.21 -3.52 -12.20
CA ASP A 155 1.62 -3.39 -11.82
C ASP A 155 1.91 -2.63 -10.51
N GLU A 156 0.96 -2.49 -9.62
CA GLU A 156 1.19 -1.84 -8.33
C GLU A 156 2.28 -2.57 -7.55
N GLU A 157 2.19 -3.89 -7.48
CA GLU A 157 3.05 -4.81 -6.74
C GLU A 157 4.52 -4.79 -7.21
N HIS A 158 4.77 -4.21 -8.39
CA HIS A 158 6.13 -4.04 -8.93
C HIS A 158 6.43 -2.62 -9.40
N GLY A 159 5.76 -1.63 -8.80
CA GLY A 159 6.12 -0.23 -8.95
C GLY A 159 5.29 0.58 -9.93
N GLY A 160 4.17 0.08 -10.43
CA GLY A 160 3.17 0.84 -11.19
C GLY A 160 3.61 1.39 -12.55
N ARG A 161 4.71 0.87 -13.12
CA ARG A 161 5.27 1.34 -14.41
C ARG A 161 4.40 1.03 -15.62
N TRP A 162 3.47 0.07 -15.48
CA TRP A 162 2.48 -0.32 -16.47
C TRP A 162 1.07 0.15 -16.08
N GLY A 163 0.92 0.62 -14.84
CA GLY A 163 -0.29 1.09 -14.19
C GLY A 163 -0.34 2.61 -14.05
N PHE A 164 -0.57 3.07 -12.82
CA PHE A 164 -0.72 4.50 -12.50
C PHE A 164 0.47 5.36 -12.91
N GLY A 165 1.70 4.84 -12.86
CA GLY A 165 2.87 5.57 -13.36
C GLY A 165 2.77 5.86 -14.85
N TRP A 166 2.42 4.84 -15.67
CA TRP A 166 2.22 5.04 -17.10
C TRP A 166 1.02 5.93 -17.41
N LEU A 167 -0.09 5.79 -16.67
CA LEU A 167 -1.25 6.67 -16.82
C LEU A 167 -0.89 8.12 -16.50
N ALA A 168 -0.15 8.37 -15.41
CA ALA A 168 0.27 9.71 -15.04
C ALA A 168 1.13 10.39 -16.13
N ASP A 169 2.02 9.63 -16.78
CA ASP A 169 2.93 10.13 -17.79
C ASP A 169 2.26 10.31 -19.18
N ASN A 170 1.31 9.44 -19.54
CA ASN A 170 0.78 9.36 -20.92
C ASN A 170 -0.72 9.69 -21.02
N HIS A 171 -1.49 9.51 -19.95
CA HIS A 171 -2.93 9.74 -19.89
C HIS A 171 -3.35 10.46 -18.60
N PRO A 172 -2.71 11.62 -18.26
CA PRO A 172 -2.98 12.33 -17.00
C PRO A 172 -4.45 12.75 -16.83
N GLU A 173 -5.19 12.91 -17.94
CA GLU A 173 -6.62 13.20 -17.93
C GLU A 173 -7.44 12.03 -17.33
N SER A 174 -6.95 10.80 -17.42
CA SER A 174 -7.59 9.62 -16.81
C SER A 174 -7.52 9.65 -15.29
N LEU A 175 -6.57 10.40 -14.72
CA LEU A 175 -6.36 10.54 -13.27
C LEU A 175 -6.87 11.88 -12.71
N LYS A 176 -7.45 12.75 -13.56
CA LYS A 176 -7.89 14.08 -13.11
C LYS A 176 -9.02 13.96 -12.09
N SER A 177 -8.78 14.39 -10.85
CA SER A 177 -9.73 14.51 -9.75
C SER A 177 -9.23 15.48 -8.68
N GLN A 178 -10.10 15.90 -7.76
CA GLN A 178 -9.70 16.73 -6.63
C GLN A 178 -9.22 15.86 -5.46
N PHE A 179 -9.91 14.77 -5.21
CA PHE A 179 -9.67 13.81 -4.13
C PHE A 179 -9.52 12.39 -4.69
N ALA A 180 -8.78 11.56 -3.97
CA ALA A 180 -8.69 10.14 -4.27
C ALA A 180 -8.64 9.29 -2.99
N VAL A 181 -9.22 8.08 -3.06
CA VAL A 181 -9.17 7.06 -2.02
C VAL A 181 -8.55 5.81 -2.62
N ASN A 182 -7.52 5.30 -1.96
CA ASN A 182 -6.77 4.10 -2.35
C ASN A 182 -6.60 3.17 -1.14
N GLU A 183 -5.86 2.10 -1.31
CA GLU A 183 -5.37 1.25 -0.24
C GLU A 183 -4.31 1.94 0.65
N GLY A 184 -3.75 1.22 1.64
CA GLY A 184 -2.64 1.68 2.47
C GLY A 184 -3.07 2.42 3.74
N GLY A 185 -4.32 2.24 4.18
CA GLY A 185 -4.83 2.81 5.43
C GLY A 185 -6.24 2.38 5.80
N GLY A 186 -6.86 3.06 6.74
CA GLY A 186 -8.17 2.69 7.27
C GLY A 186 -8.11 1.47 8.20
N ILE A 187 -6.97 1.28 8.89
CA ILE A 187 -6.74 0.15 9.79
C ILE A 187 -7.32 0.47 11.16
N PRO A 188 -8.27 -0.34 11.67
CA PRO A 188 -8.79 -0.18 13.02
C PRO A 188 -7.76 -0.66 14.07
N VAL A 189 -7.61 0.11 15.12
CA VAL A 189 -6.83 -0.23 16.33
C VAL A 189 -7.76 -0.08 17.53
N VAL A 190 -7.97 -1.17 18.26
CA VAL A 190 -8.83 -1.18 19.46
C VAL A 190 -7.94 -1.27 20.70
N MET A 191 -8.02 -0.26 21.56
CA MET A 191 -7.31 -0.21 22.84
C MET A 191 -8.34 0.02 23.97
N GLY A 192 -8.64 -1.05 24.71
CA GLY A 192 -9.75 -1.03 25.67
C GLY A 192 -11.09 -0.75 24.99
N ASN A 193 -11.74 0.37 25.34
CA ASN A 193 -12.99 0.80 24.72
C ASN A 193 -12.77 1.81 23.58
N THR A 194 -11.56 2.25 23.34
CA THR A 194 -11.25 3.25 22.30
C THR A 194 -11.03 2.58 20.96
N LEU A 195 -11.81 2.96 19.97
CA LEU A 195 -11.61 2.60 18.56
C LEU A 195 -10.90 3.75 17.86
N THR A 196 -9.75 3.47 17.30
CA THR A 196 -8.94 4.42 16.51
C THR A 196 -8.75 3.88 15.11
N TYR A 197 -8.89 4.74 14.10
CA TYR A 197 -8.52 4.42 12.72
C TYR A 197 -7.24 5.14 12.32
N LEU A 198 -6.32 4.40 11.70
CA LEU A 198 -5.12 4.96 11.09
C LEU A 198 -5.44 5.33 9.64
N LEU A 199 -5.60 6.63 9.34
CA LEU A 199 -5.82 7.12 7.99
C LEU A 199 -4.48 7.26 7.27
N GLY A 200 -4.32 6.59 6.14
CA GLY A 200 -3.09 6.63 5.33
C GLY A 200 -2.95 7.97 4.61
N THR A 201 -2.24 8.92 5.20
CA THR A 201 -2.05 10.26 4.62
C THR A 201 -0.81 10.39 3.77
N GLY A 202 0.09 9.41 3.81
CA GLY A 202 1.35 9.45 3.06
C GLY A 202 2.11 8.13 3.13
N GLU A 203 3.31 8.13 2.56
CA GLU A 203 4.15 6.95 2.37
C GLU A 203 5.60 7.28 2.59
N LYS A 204 6.35 6.31 3.13
CA LYS A 204 7.81 6.35 3.15
C LYS A 204 8.35 6.24 1.74
N GLY A 205 9.48 6.90 1.49
CA GLY A 205 10.26 6.66 0.27
C GLY A 205 10.88 5.27 0.29
N ARG A 206 11.14 4.74 -0.90
CA ARG A 206 11.91 3.53 -1.12
C ARG A 206 13.03 3.78 -2.11
N MET A 207 14.22 3.35 -1.74
CA MET A 207 15.39 3.36 -2.60
C MET A 207 16.06 2.00 -2.55
N GLU A 208 16.67 1.59 -3.65
CA GLU A 208 17.51 0.41 -3.70
C GLU A 208 18.97 0.84 -3.74
N LEU A 209 19.76 0.40 -2.77
CA LEU A 209 21.19 0.71 -2.66
C LEU A 209 22.00 -0.47 -3.20
N HIS A 210 22.81 -0.20 -4.22
CA HIS A 210 23.73 -1.15 -4.83
C HIS A 210 25.14 -0.86 -4.39
N ILE A 211 25.73 -1.75 -3.58
CA ILE A 211 27.08 -1.65 -3.11
C ILE A 211 27.96 -2.63 -3.89
N THR A 212 29.03 -2.13 -4.46
CA THR A 212 30.09 -2.93 -5.09
C THR A 212 31.34 -2.89 -4.23
N LEU A 213 31.77 -4.06 -3.80
CA LEU A 213 32.97 -4.25 -2.97
C LEU A 213 34.09 -4.81 -3.86
N ARG A 214 35.10 -3.97 -4.15
CA ARG A 214 36.20 -4.29 -5.04
C ARG A 214 37.33 -4.94 -4.26
N GLY A 215 38.02 -5.90 -4.88
CA GLY A 215 39.21 -6.57 -4.40
C GLY A 215 40.17 -6.83 -5.53
N GLU A 216 41.07 -7.82 -5.36
CA GLU A 216 41.98 -8.32 -6.37
C GLU A 216 42.00 -9.85 -6.30
N SER A 217 41.79 -10.51 -7.45
CA SER A 217 41.80 -11.97 -7.51
C SER A 217 43.16 -12.57 -7.21
N ALA A 218 43.15 -13.73 -6.58
CA ALA A 218 44.33 -14.51 -6.29
C ALA A 218 44.01 -16.01 -6.17
N HIS A 219 45.01 -16.86 -6.21
CA HIS A 219 44.79 -18.26 -5.88
C HIS A 219 44.49 -18.41 -4.38
N ALA A 220 43.45 -19.15 -4.01
CA ALA A 220 43.00 -19.24 -2.62
C ALA A 220 44.03 -19.83 -1.64
N SER A 221 45.05 -20.58 -2.14
CA SER A 221 46.12 -21.08 -1.29
C SER A 221 47.20 -20.04 -0.97
N VAL A 222 47.25 -18.92 -1.69
CA VAL A 222 48.20 -17.81 -1.50
C VAL A 222 47.45 -16.46 -1.49
N PRO A 223 46.44 -16.29 -0.60
CA PRO A 223 45.47 -15.20 -0.64
C PRO A 223 46.08 -13.81 -0.41
N TRP A 224 47.30 -13.73 0.15
CA TRP A 224 48.05 -12.49 0.38
C TRP A 224 48.60 -11.84 -0.87
N THR A 225 48.53 -12.51 -2.04
CA THR A 225 48.90 -11.93 -3.34
C THR A 225 47.76 -11.13 -4.00
N GLY A 226 46.60 -11.12 -3.39
CA GLY A 226 45.43 -10.36 -3.82
C GLY A 226 44.73 -9.67 -2.65
N VAL A 227 43.52 -9.17 -2.91
CA VAL A 227 42.68 -8.52 -1.91
C VAL A 227 41.27 -9.15 -1.94
N ASN A 228 40.90 -9.83 -0.87
CA ASN A 228 39.63 -10.56 -0.81
C ASN A 228 38.43 -9.62 -0.56
N ALA A 229 37.54 -9.48 -1.55
CA ALA A 229 36.35 -8.69 -1.46
C ALA A 229 35.37 -9.18 -0.35
N SER A 230 35.45 -10.47 0.05
CA SER A 230 34.61 -11.01 1.13
C SER A 230 34.91 -10.38 2.50
N TYR A 231 36.16 -9.96 2.74
CA TYR A 231 36.48 -9.25 3.99
C TYR A 231 35.94 -7.80 3.99
N ARG A 232 35.79 -7.20 2.81
CA ARG A 232 35.13 -5.90 2.68
C ARG A 232 33.62 -6.03 2.88
N LEU A 233 33.00 -7.11 2.37
CA LEU A 233 31.60 -7.42 2.66
C LEU A 233 31.33 -7.55 4.16
N SER A 234 32.18 -8.28 4.90
CA SER A 234 32.07 -8.40 6.35
C SER A 234 32.07 -7.04 7.04
N ARG A 235 32.95 -6.11 6.61
CA ARG A 235 32.99 -4.74 7.17
C ARG A 235 31.73 -3.94 6.81
N ALA A 236 31.27 -4.02 5.57
CA ALA A 236 30.05 -3.33 5.13
C ALA A 236 28.81 -3.83 5.89
N LEU A 237 28.66 -5.16 6.06
CA LEU A 237 27.55 -5.73 6.86
C LEU A 237 27.65 -5.31 8.34
N SER A 238 28.86 -5.31 8.93
CA SER A 238 29.04 -4.82 10.31
C SER A 238 28.74 -3.33 10.45
N ALA A 239 29.05 -2.53 9.44
CA ALA A 239 28.72 -1.11 9.41
C ALA A 239 27.19 -0.90 9.36
N ILE A 240 26.48 -1.67 8.53
CA ILE A 240 25.01 -1.63 8.44
C ILE A 240 24.38 -2.11 9.75
N GLU A 241 24.84 -3.20 10.35
CA GLU A 241 24.36 -3.70 11.64
C GLU A 241 24.61 -2.66 12.76
N GLY A 242 25.77 -2.01 12.71
CA GLY A 242 26.14 -0.95 13.65
C GLY A 242 25.51 0.41 13.37
N TYR A 243 24.85 0.60 12.23
CA TYR A 243 24.25 1.87 11.84
C TYR A 243 23.20 2.33 12.87
N ARG A 244 23.30 3.59 13.24
CA ARG A 244 22.37 4.25 14.16
C ARG A 244 21.74 5.44 13.44
N PRO A 245 20.53 5.27 12.87
CA PRO A 245 19.85 6.34 12.17
C PRO A 245 19.52 7.50 13.13
N GLU A 246 19.47 8.70 12.59
CA GLU A 246 18.90 9.83 13.27
C GLU A 246 17.44 9.55 13.61
N LEU A 247 17.03 9.86 14.84
CA LEU A 247 15.66 9.66 15.31
C LEU A 247 14.84 10.93 15.12
N ASP A 248 13.64 10.78 14.62
CA ASP A 248 12.69 11.86 14.38
C ASP A 248 11.30 11.48 14.88
N THR A 249 10.62 12.42 15.50
CA THR A 249 9.26 12.27 16.02
C THR A 249 8.35 13.42 15.55
N SER A 250 8.68 14.03 14.39
CA SER A 250 7.90 15.14 13.84
C SER A 250 6.67 14.68 13.05
N LEU A 251 6.58 13.40 12.68
CA LEU A 251 5.41 12.88 11.99
C LEU A 251 4.16 12.97 12.89
N PRO A 252 3.00 13.38 12.32
CA PRO A 252 1.79 13.64 13.10
C PRO A 252 1.34 12.49 13.99
N ILE A 253 1.59 11.22 13.62
CA ILE A 253 1.21 10.05 14.44
C ILE A 253 1.77 10.14 15.87
N PHE A 254 2.92 10.76 16.06
CA PHE A 254 3.56 10.90 17.38
C PHE A 254 2.82 11.88 18.31
N ASP A 255 2.02 12.79 17.78
CA ASP A 255 1.16 13.65 18.60
C ASP A 255 -0.08 12.91 19.14
N TYR A 256 -0.42 11.75 18.54
CA TYR A 256 -1.56 10.93 18.92
C TYR A 256 -1.20 9.68 19.74
N ILE A 257 0.06 9.50 20.11
CA ILE A 257 0.55 8.27 20.78
C ILE A 257 -0.16 8.01 22.13
N GLY A 258 -0.72 9.05 22.74
CA GLY A 258 -1.55 8.94 23.95
C GLY A 258 -2.79 8.07 23.76
N LEU A 259 -3.36 8.00 22.55
CA LEU A 259 -4.49 7.12 22.22
C LEU A 259 -4.10 5.63 22.30
N PHE A 260 -2.81 5.32 22.27
CA PHE A 260 -2.26 3.98 22.37
C PHE A 260 -1.72 3.67 23.77
N GLY A 261 -2.09 4.47 24.78
CA GLY A 261 -1.71 4.23 26.16
C GLY A 261 -0.30 4.71 26.54
N VAL A 262 0.35 5.51 25.70
CA VAL A 262 1.66 6.10 25.99
C VAL A 262 1.46 7.53 26.52
N GLU A 263 1.67 7.74 27.81
CA GLU A 263 1.42 9.05 28.45
C GLU A 263 2.55 10.06 28.20
N GLU A 264 3.78 9.57 28.00
CA GLU A 264 4.94 10.43 27.80
C GLU A 264 5.02 10.90 26.36
N LYS A 265 5.25 12.22 26.16
CA LYS A 265 5.41 12.78 24.81
C LYS A 265 6.67 12.21 24.13
N PRO A 266 6.56 11.66 22.90
CA PRO A 266 7.69 11.16 22.14
C PRO A 266 8.68 12.28 21.79
N SER A 267 9.95 11.90 21.80
CA SER A 267 11.07 12.73 21.37
C SER A 267 12.21 11.85 20.85
N PRO A 268 13.17 12.37 20.11
CA PRO A 268 14.34 11.58 19.69
C PRO A 268 15.12 10.94 20.85
N LEU A 269 14.98 11.46 22.08
CA LEU A 269 15.68 10.94 23.26
C LEU A 269 15.01 9.74 23.93
N ASN A 270 13.70 9.57 23.76
CA ASN A 270 12.93 8.54 24.47
C ASN A 270 12.18 7.56 23.56
N ILE A 271 12.10 7.83 22.26
CA ILE A 271 11.25 7.04 21.34
C ILE A 271 11.63 5.55 21.31
N ASP A 272 12.91 5.21 21.39
CA ASP A 272 13.33 3.79 21.39
C ASP A 272 12.80 3.04 22.63
N ARG A 273 12.79 3.71 23.81
CA ARG A 273 12.22 3.13 25.03
C ARG A 273 10.70 2.99 24.92
N LEU A 274 10.01 4.06 24.49
CA LEU A 274 8.55 4.04 24.35
C LEU A 274 8.08 2.97 23.35
N VAL A 275 8.80 2.83 22.23
CA VAL A 275 8.53 1.78 21.24
C VAL A 275 8.77 0.39 21.83
N ALA A 276 9.82 0.19 22.62
CA ALA A 276 10.10 -1.10 23.26
C ALA A 276 8.98 -1.48 24.25
N GLU A 277 8.53 -0.54 25.08
CA GLU A 277 7.41 -0.73 26.03
C GLU A 277 6.11 -1.07 25.29
N LEU A 278 5.79 -0.32 24.21
CA LEU A 278 4.59 -0.55 23.41
C LEU A 278 4.66 -1.89 22.66
N ASN A 279 5.84 -2.34 22.28
CA ASN A 279 6.04 -3.61 21.58
C ASN A 279 5.68 -4.83 22.46
N GLU A 280 5.70 -4.71 23.78
CA GLU A 280 5.26 -5.76 24.70
C GLU A 280 3.74 -5.96 24.63
N SER A 281 2.98 -4.88 24.51
CA SER A 281 1.50 -4.91 24.47
C SER A 281 0.92 -4.94 23.06
N SER A 282 1.59 -4.33 22.09
CA SER A 282 1.15 -4.23 20.69
C SER A 282 2.35 -4.25 19.73
N PRO A 283 2.90 -5.45 19.41
CA PRO A 283 4.11 -5.60 18.58
C PRO A 283 4.01 -4.92 17.21
N ARG A 284 2.82 -4.97 16.59
CA ARG A 284 2.59 -4.35 15.28
C ARG A 284 2.69 -2.84 15.35
N LEU A 285 2.06 -2.21 16.34
CA LEU A 285 2.09 -0.76 16.52
C LEU A 285 3.50 -0.29 16.92
N GLY A 286 4.16 -1.00 17.83
CA GLY A 286 5.55 -0.72 18.21
C GLY A 286 6.49 -0.79 17.00
N SER A 287 6.37 -1.81 16.16
CA SER A 287 7.15 -1.93 14.91
C SER A 287 6.85 -0.80 13.93
N LEU A 288 5.58 -0.42 13.76
CA LEU A 288 5.17 0.71 12.93
C LEU A 288 5.82 2.01 13.41
N LEU A 289 5.67 2.36 14.69
CA LEU A 289 6.23 3.60 15.24
C LEU A 289 7.76 3.62 15.19
N ARG A 290 8.40 2.45 15.35
CA ARG A 290 9.85 2.33 15.18
C ARG A 290 10.25 2.68 13.74
N ALA A 291 9.56 2.15 12.76
CA ALA A 291 9.83 2.44 11.35
C ALA A 291 9.52 3.89 10.98
N LEU A 292 8.51 4.51 11.59
CA LEU A 292 8.12 5.91 11.36
C LEU A 292 8.99 6.93 12.10
N SER A 293 9.90 6.49 12.98
CA SER A 293 10.81 7.39 13.70
C SER A 293 12.20 7.50 13.07
N ARG A 294 12.47 6.86 11.91
CA ARG A 294 13.83 6.79 11.35
C ARG A 294 13.88 6.31 9.91
N MET A 295 15.00 6.60 9.25
CA MET A 295 15.41 5.87 8.05
C MET A 295 15.69 4.41 8.40
N VAL A 296 15.30 3.48 7.53
CA VAL A 296 15.61 2.05 7.65
C VAL A 296 16.57 1.66 6.52
N LEU A 297 17.63 0.94 6.85
CA LEU A 297 18.62 0.40 5.91
C LEU A 297 18.76 -1.09 6.18
N THR A 298 18.43 -1.94 5.19
CA THR A 298 18.40 -3.39 5.36
C THR A 298 19.13 -4.09 4.20
N PRO A 299 20.17 -4.89 4.45
CA PRO A 299 20.80 -5.71 3.42
C PRO A 299 19.87 -6.85 3.02
N THR A 300 19.65 -7.05 1.71
CA THR A 300 18.66 -8.01 1.19
C THR A 300 19.25 -9.05 0.26
N MET A 301 20.24 -8.70 -0.57
CA MET A 301 20.82 -9.62 -1.54
C MET A 301 22.36 -9.53 -1.54
N VAL A 302 23.02 -10.68 -1.68
CA VAL A 302 24.48 -10.77 -1.82
C VAL A 302 24.81 -11.68 -3.01
N SER A 303 25.72 -11.24 -3.87
CA SER A 303 26.24 -12.06 -4.96
C SER A 303 27.74 -11.82 -5.17
N GLY A 304 28.47 -12.85 -5.62
CA GLY A 304 29.89 -12.73 -5.93
C GLY A 304 30.66 -14.05 -5.76
N GLY A 305 31.92 -14.04 -6.19
CA GLY A 305 32.75 -15.24 -6.26
C GLY A 305 32.44 -16.12 -7.47
N VAL A 306 33.46 -16.71 -8.08
CA VAL A 306 33.29 -17.50 -9.31
C VAL A 306 33.70 -18.97 -9.11
N LYS A 307 34.59 -19.27 -8.15
CA LYS A 307 35.07 -20.61 -7.88
C LYS A 307 35.67 -20.73 -6.48
N SER A 308 35.52 -21.89 -5.85
CA SER A 308 35.96 -22.16 -4.47
C SER A 308 37.45 -22.00 -4.21
N ASN A 309 38.31 -22.08 -5.24
CA ASN A 309 39.76 -21.93 -5.13
C ASN A 309 40.28 -20.59 -5.69
N SER A 310 39.42 -19.61 -5.87
CA SER A 310 39.77 -18.25 -6.30
C SER A 310 39.33 -17.22 -5.26
N VAL A 311 40.20 -16.29 -4.91
CA VAL A 311 39.87 -15.13 -4.10
C VAL A 311 38.94 -14.23 -4.90
N PRO A 312 37.72 -13.88 -4.39
CA PRO A 312 36.80 -13.00 -5.13
C PRO A 312 37.34 -11.58 -5.23
N GLU A 313 37.36 -11.04 -6.45
CA GLU A 313 37.76 -9.65 -6.73
C GLU A 313 36.58 -8.67 -6.68
N GLU A 314 35.34 -9.19 -6.70
CA GLU A 314 34.12 -8.37 -6.59
C GLU A 314 33.04 -9.12 -5.82
N ILE A 315 32.34 -8.39 -4.94
CA ILE A 315 31.10 -8.82 -4.33
C ILE A 315 30.09 -7.67 -4.42
N LYS A 316 28.86 -8.00 -4.75
CA LYS A 316 27.73 -7.06 -4.77
C LYS A 316 26.81 -7.33 -3.60
N LEU A 317 26.39 -6.25 -2.95
CA LEU A 317 25.42 -6.24 -1.87
C LEU A 317 24.32 -5.27 -2.25
N THR A 318 23.06 -5.72 -2.22
CA THR A 318 21.90 -4.85 -2.40
C THR A 318 21.21 -4.63 -1.07
N CYS A 319 20.79 -3.39 -0.80
CA CYS A 319 20.05 -3.01 0.40
C CYS A 319 18.78 -2.27 0.04
N ASP A 320 17.70 -2.50 0.82
CA ASP A 320 16.48 -1.70 0.80
C ASP A 320 16.64 -0.53 1.78
N ILE A 321 16.34 0.69 1.33
CA ILE A 321 16.30 1.90 2.14
C ILE A 321 14.87 2.42 2.19
N ARG A 322 14.38 2.77 3.40
CA ARG A 322 13.09 3.42 3.61
C ARG A 322 13.27 4.75 4.29
N THR A 323 12.83 5.84 3.65
CA THR A 323 13.01 7.22 4.11
C THR A 323 11.71 7.82 4.62
N LEU A 324 11.82 8.78 5.55
CA LEU A 324 10.69 9.60 5.99
C LEU A 324 10.42 10.72 4.97
N PRO A 325 9.22 11.35 4.96
CA PRO A 325 8.82 12.32 3.94
C PRO A 325 9.76 13.52 3.74
N PHE A 326 10.56 13.85 4.73
CA PHE A 326 11.53 14.95 4.68
C PHE A 326 13.00 14.49 4.50
N GLN A 327 13.24 13.19 4.28
CA GLN A 327 14.57 12.62 4.07
C GLN A 327 14.80 12.40 2.56
N ASP A 328 15.48 13.35 1.94
CA ASP A 328 15.82 13.34 0.52
C ASP A 328 17.09 12.53 0.21
N GLU A 329 17.51 12.52 -1.05
CA GLU A 329 18.71 11.81 -1.50
C GLU A 329 19.99 12.34 -0.84
N GLU A 330 20.10 13.66 -0.63
CA GLU A 330 21.27 14.26 0.01
C GLU A 330 21.39 13.79 1.47
N TYR A 331 20.26 13.71 2.17
CA TYR A 331 20.20 13.11 3.51
C TYR A 331 20.69 11.66 3.48
N VAL A 332 20.18 10.85 2.57
CA VAL A 332 20.56 9.42 2.48
C VAL A 332 22.03 9.26 2.17
N ARG A 333 22.58 9.98 1.19
CA ARG A 333 24.01 9.91 0.84
C ARG A 333 24.89 10.28 2.04
N ARG A 334 24.56 11.35 2.75
CA ARG A 334 25.29 11.75 3.96
C ARG A 334 25.29 10.64 5.03
N GLN A 335 24.16 9.97 5.23
CA GLN A 335 24.05 8.85 6.18
C GLN A 335 24.88 7.64 5.74
N LEU A 336 24.90 7.33 4.45
CA LEU A 336 25.68 6.22 3.89
C LEU A 336 27.18 6.51 3.92
N ASP A 337 27.61 7.70 3.54
CA ASP A 337 29.02 8.11 3.58
C ASP A 337 29.57 8.00 5.01
N GLN A 338 28.78 8.41 5.99
CA GLN A 338 29.13 8.28 7.40
C GLN A 338 29.18 6.81 7.85
N ALA A 339 28.21 5.99 7.43
CA ALA A 339 28.15 4.59 7.82
C ALA A 339 29.30 3.77 7.23
N PHE A 340 29.72 4.09 6.00
CA PHE A 340 30.75 3.35 5.26
C PHE A 340 32.15 3.99 5.34
N GLU A 341 32.30 5.01 6.17
CA GLU A 341 33.60 5.68 6.36
C GLU A 341 34.71 4.68 6.68
N GLY A 342 35.83 4.78 5.95
CA GLY A 342 37.02 3.92 6.16
C GLY A 342 36.91 2.50 5.61
N ILE A 343 35.91 2.17 4.80
CA ILE A 343 35.83 0.89 4.09
C ILE A 343 36.41 1.04 2.69
N ASP A 344 37.68 0.66 2.54
CA ASP A 344 38.38 0.73 1.26
C ASP A 344 37.70 -0.14 0.19
N GLY A 345 37.65 0.35 -1.04
CA GLY A 345 37.11 -0.38 -2.20
C GLY A 345 35.61 -0.64 -2.14
N LEU A 346 34.89 0.13 -1.35
CA LEU A 346 33.43 0.20 -1.38
C LEU A 346 33.01 1.33 -2.32
N GLU A 347 32.21 1.00 -3.28
CA GLU A 347 31.52 1.92 -4.19
C GLU A 347 30.01 1.67 -4.01
N TYR A 348 29.18 2.70 -4.09
CA TYR A 348 27.73 2.51 -4.08
C TYR A 348 27.02 3.44 -5.05
N ASP A 349 25.85 2.98 -5.48
CA ASP A 349 24.87 3.73 -6.24
C ASP A 349 23.46 3.54 -5.66
N ILE A 350 22.58 4.52 -5.87
CA ILE A 350 21.21 4.51 -5.36
C ILE A 350 20.26 4.55 -6.54
N ASP A 351 19.39 3.54 -6.65
CA ASP A 351 18.26 3.56 -7.58
C ASP A 351 17.01 4.05 -6.87
N TYR A 352 16.39 5.08 -7.44
CA TYR A 352 15.16 5.65 -6.94
C TYR A 352 13.96 4.84 -7.39
N MET A 353 13.19 4.35 -6.43
CA MET A 353 11.94 3.64 -6.73
C MET A 353 10.70 4.46 -6.37
N SER A 354 10.72 5.16 -5.24
CA SER A 354 9.61 5.99 -4.80
C SER A 354 10.10 7.12 -3.91
N VAL A 355 9.75 8.35 -4.27
CA VAL A 355 9.96 9.52 -3.40
C VAL A 355 8.92 9.49 -2.28
N PRO A 356 9.31 9.80 -1.03
CA PRO A 356 8.34 9.92 0.06
C PRO A 356 7.34 11.04 -0.23
N ASN A 357 6.09 10.82 0.13
CA ASN A 357 4.99 11.73 -0.21
C ASN A 357 3.92 11.74 0.87
N SER A 358 3.14 12.83 0.94
CA SER A 358 2.02 12.95 1.85
C SER A 358 0.99 13.98 1.38
N SER A 359 -0.27 13.79 1.80
CA SER A 359 -1.34 14.77 1.70
C SER A 359 -1.63 15.40 3.07
N GLU A 360 -2.18 16.62 3.09
CA GLU A 360 -2.66 17.25 4.32
C GLU A 360 -3.78 16.41 4.96
N PHE A 361 -3.83 16.36 6.29
CA PHE A 361 -4.83 15.56 7.00
C PHE A 361 -6.18 16.29 7.13
N GLU A 362 -6.20 17.58 7.36
CA GLU A 362 -7.42 18.36 7.58
C GLU A 362 -8.02 18.83 6.25
N THR A 363 -8.84 17.99 5.61
CA THR A 363 -9.50 18.28 4.32
C THR A 363 -10.97 17.84 4.33
N GLU A 364 -11.73 18.25 3.31
CA GLU A 364 -13.11 17.76 3.10
C GLU A 364 -13.16 16.22 2.96
N LEU A 365 -12.15 15.61 2.33
CA LEU A 365 -12.09 14.16 2.19
C LEU A 365 -11.96 13.47 3.56
N THR A 366 -11.16 14.03 4.47
CA THR A 366 -11.04 13.50 5.85
C THR A 366 -12.38 13.53 6.56
N GLU A 367 -13.12 14.63 6.46
CA GLU A 367 -14.43 14.76 7.09
C GLU A 367 -15.48 13.81 6.48
N ALA A 368 -15.42 13.61 5.15
CA ALA A 368 -16.28 12.63 4.48
C ALA A 368 -15.96 11.20 4.93
N ILE A 369 -14.66 10.83 5.05
CA ILE A 369 -14.22 9.52 5.54
C ILE A 369 -14.66 9.29 7.00
N LYS A 370 -14.47 10.28 7.88
CA LYS A 370 -14.88 10.19 9.29
C LYS A 370 -16.39 9.91 9.42
N LYS A 371 -17.21 10.66 8.70
CA LYS A 371 -18.67 10.47 8.67
C LYS A 371 -19.06 9.11 8.08
N ALA A 372 -18.42 8.71 6.99
CA ALA A 372 -18.68 7.45 6.30
C ALA A 372 -18.41 6.25 7.22
N GLN A 373 -17.27 6.24 7.89
CA GLN A 373 -16.90 5.16 8.80
C GLN A 373 -17.82 5.10 10.02
N ALA A 374 -18.17 6.27 10.60
CA ALA A 374 -19.12 6.35 11.71
C ALA A 374 -20.49 5.74 11.31
N ALA A 375 -20.99 6.08 10.12
CA ALA A 375 -22.23 5.53 9.59
C ALA A 375 -22.11 4.03 9.24
N ALA A 376 -20.97 3.57 8.76
CA ALA A 376 -20.76 2.17 8.37
C ALA A 376 -20.75 1.23 9.57
N VAL A 377 -20.14 1.64 10.70
CA VAL A 377 -19.99 0.80 11.91
C VAL A 377 -20.96 1.18 13.03
N GLY A 378 -21.76 2.24 12.87
CA GLY A 378 -22.75 2.69 13.87
C GLY A 378 -22.12 3.24 15.15
N ARG A 379 -20.95 3.93 15.04
CA ARG A 379 -20.22 4.51 16.19
C ARG A 379 -19.79 5.94 15.88
N ASP A 380 -20.00 6.85 16.84
CA ASP A 380 -19.64 8.28 16.73
C ASP A 380 -18.35 8.63 17.50
N ASP A 381 -17.84 7.70 18.33
CA ASP A 381 -16.72 7.92 19.25
C ASP A 381 -15.37 7.49 18.66
N ILE A 382 -15.27 7.36 17.33
CA ILE A 382 -14.09 6.94 16.61
C ILE A 382 -12.99 8.01 16.70
N GLN A 383 -11.78 7.60 17.08
CA GLN A 383 -10.60 8.44 17.04
C GLN A 383 -9.88 8.28 15.68
N TRP A 384 -9.26 9.35 15.18
CA TRP A 384 -8.58 9.35 13.90
C TRP A 384 -7.14 9.81 14.05
N VAL A 385 -6.24 9.05 13.44
CA VAL A 385 -4.81 9.32 13.48
C VAL A 385 -4.26 9.32 12.06
N PRO A 386 -3.65 10.42 11.59
CA PRO A 386 -2.93 10.42 10.32
C PRO A 386 -1.71 9.50 10.42
N ALA A 387 -1.56 8.61 9.46
CA ALA A 387 -0.48 7.64 9.42
C ALA A 387 0.25 7.68 8.07
N ILE A 388 1.54 7.43 8.13
CA ILE A 388 2.40 7.22 6.96
C ILE A 388 2.58 5.70 6.78
N SER A 389 2.36 5.19 5.58
CA SER A 389 2.63 3.80 5.25
C SER A 389 4.14 3.53 5.23
N ASN A 390 4.55 2.36 5.72
CA ASN A 390 5.93 1.90 5.59
C ASN A 390 6.27 1.39 4.18
N GLY A 391 5.24 1.00 3.42
CA GLY A 391 5.31 0.68 2.00
C GLY A 391 5.03 1.90 1.13
N PHE A 392 4.91 1.66 -0.15
CA PHE A 392 4.41 2.63 -1.11
C PHE A 392 3.23 2.00 -1.86
N THR A 393 2.34 2.84 -2.38
CA THR A 393 1.22 2.44 -3.22
C THR A 393 1.17 3.33 -4.46
N ASP A 394 0.21 3.11 -5.33
CA ASP A 394 -0.05 3.98 -6.48
C ASP A 394 -0.49 5.41 -6.08
N SER A 395 -0.81 5.64 -4.80
CA SER A 395 -1.13 6.97 -4.26
C SER A 395 -0.01 8.01 -4.49
N ARG A 396 1.24 7.57 -4.60
CA ARG A 396 2.38 8.46 -4.91
C ARG A 396 2.21 9.19 -6.23
N PHE A 397 1.64 8.54 -7.25
CA PHE A 397 1.45 9.14 -8.57
C PHE A 397 0.38 10.23 -8.53
N THR A 398 -0.72 9.99 -7.83
CA THR A 398 -1.80 10.96 -7.68
C THR A 398 -1.41 12.14 -6.79
N ARG A 399 -0.69 11.89 -5.69
CA ARG A 399 -0.13 12.96 -4.83
C ARG A 399 0.86 13.84 -5.59
N ASN A 400 1.70 13.26 -6.46
CA ASN A 400 2.62 14.01 -7.31
C ASN A 400 1.89 14.89 -8.36
N LEU A 401 0.67 14.52 -8.75
CA LEU A 401 -0.22 15.34 -9.56
C LEU A 401 -0.99 16.42 -8.77
N GLY A 402 -0.75 16.52 -7.45
CA GLY A 402 -1.41 17.47 -6.58
C GLY A 402 -2.80 17.04 -6.10
N ILE A 403 -3.17 15.79 -6.28
CA ILE A 403 -4.45 15.23 -5.82
C ILE A 403 -4.33 14.83 -4.35
N VAL A 404 -5.26 15.30 -3.51
CA VAL A 404 -5.33 14.86 -2.11
C VAL A 404 -5.76 13.40 -2.09
N THR A 405 -4.83 12.50 -1.75
CA THR A 405 -5.05 11.05 -1.79
C THR A 405 -4.83 10.44 -0.43
N TYR A 406 -5.82 9.66 0.04
CA TYR A 406 -5.69 8.90 1.28
C TYR A 406 -5.81 7.39 1.07
N GLY A 407 -5.01 6.66 1.84
CA GLY A 407 -5.20 5.23 2.03
C GLY A 407 -6.35 4.98 3.01
N PHE A 408 -7.42 4.33 2.53
CA PHE A 408 -8.59 4.01 3.35
C PHE A 408 -9.42 2.89 2.74
N THR A 409 -9.52 1.75 3.43
CA THR A 409 -10.27 0.58 2.96
C THR A 409 -11.66 0.43 3.60
N GLY A 410 -11.92 1.14 4.71
CA GLY A 410 -13.19 1.02 5.45
C GLY A 410 -13.32 -0.32 6.19
N ALA A 411 -12.21 -0.92 6.63
CA ALA A 411 -12.22 -2.20 7.34
C ALA A 411 -13.09 -2.17 8.59
N HIS A 412 -13.82 -3.27 8.85
CA HIS A 412 -14.67 -3.39 10.03
C HIS A 412 -13.82 -3.65 11.29
N PRO A 413 -14.12 -3.02 12.44
CA PRO A 413 -13.31 -3.18 13.67
C PRO A 413 -13.30 -4.60 14.25
N ASP A 414 -14.31 -5.42 13.94
CA ASP A 414 -14.40 -6.82 14.35
C ASP A 414 -13.64 -7.77 13.41
N ASP A 415 -13.14 -7.27 12.28
CA ASP A 415 -12.28 -8.04 11.38
C ASP A 415 -10.83 -7.97 11.86
N ASP A 416 -10.30 -9.09 12.34
CA ASP A 416 -8.92 -9.15 12.82
C ASP A 416 -7.93 -8.89 11.68
N PRO A 417 -7.20 -7.75 11.70
CA PRO A 417 -6.24 -7.44 10.65
C PRO A 417 -5.05 -8.42 10.58
N MET A 418 -4.84 -9.25 11.61
CA MET A 418 -3.82 -10.31 11.58
C MET A 418 -4.21 -11.49 10.69
N LEU A 419 -5.51 -11.63 10.40
CA LEU A 419 -6.03 -12.68 9.53
C LEU A 419 -6.02 -12.29 8.04
N THR A 420 -5.80 -11.03 7.71
CA THR A 420 -5.74 -10.58 6.30
C THR A 420 -4.56 -11.18 5.57
N ARG A 421 -3.39 -11.23 6.21
CA ARG A 421 -2.16 -11.84 5.71
C ARG A 421 -1.82 -11.43 4.28
N ALA A 422 -1.98 -10.15 3.93
CA ALA A 422 -1.54 -9.61 2.64
C ALA A 422 -0.12 -10.11 2.32
N HIS A 423 0.12 -10.55 1.09
CA HIS A 423 1.34 -11.23 0.61
C HIS A 423 1.64 -12.60 1.28
N GLY A 424 0.91 -13.00 2.29
CA GLY A 424 1.14 -14.25 3.03
C GLY A 424 0.34 -15.45 2.53
N THR A 425 0.58 -16.60 3.15
CA THR A 425 -0.20 -17.82 2.97
C THR A 425 -1.56 -17.68 3.65
N ASP A 426 -2.63 -18.21 3.03
CA ASP A 426 -4.02 -18.06 3.49
C ASP A 426 -4.48 -16.59 3.61
N GLU A 427 -4.07 -15.75 2.68
CA GLU A 427 -4.59 -14.39 2.56
C GLU A 427 -6.12 -14.41 2.51
N SER A 428 -6.76 -13.45 3.20
CA SER A 428 -8.22 -13.43 3.26
C SER A 428 -8.76 -12.05 3.64
N VAL A 429 -10.01 -11.78 3.28
CA VAL A 429 -10.78 -10.61 3.70
C VAL A 429 -12.02 -11.02 4.48
N GLY A 430 -12.34 -10.32 5.57
CA GLY A 430 -13.58 -10.51 6.31
C GLY A 430 -14.79 -10.02 5.53
N ILE A 431 -15.88 -10.79 5.51
CA ILE A 431 -17.15 -10.36 4.89
C ILE A 431 -17.66 -9.06 5.55
N ALA A 432 -17.48 -8.90 6.86
CA ALA A 432 -17.81 -7.66 7.56
C ALA A 432 -17.05 -6.46 7.01
N SER A 433 -15.76 -6.62 6.65
CA SER A 433 -14.95 -5.57 6.02
C SER A 433 -15.38 -5.28 4.59
N LEU A 434 -15.79 -6.26 3.80
CA LEU A 434 -16.35 -6.03 2.47
C LEU A 434 -17.63 -5.18 2.55
N ILE A 435 -18.54 -5.47 3.48
CA ILE A 435 -19.76 -4.70 3.69
C ILE A 435 -19.42 -3.29 4.20
N SER A 436 -18.60 -3.18 5.24
CA SER A 436 -18.18 -1.89 5.81
C SER A 436 -17.46 -1.02 4.77
N GLY A 437 -16.52 -1.58 4.02
CA GLY A 437 -15.80 -0.90 2.95
C GLY A 437 -16.73 -0.40 1.85
N THR A 438 -17.69 -1.23 1.40
CA THR A 438 -18.71 -0.82 0.42
C THR A 438 -19.56 0.34 0.94
N ARG A 439 -20.02 0.27 2.20
CA ARG A 439 -20.77 1.35 2.85
C ARG A 439 -19.95 2.64 2.94
N CYS A 440 -18.66 2.53 3.26
CA CYS A 440 -17.76 3.67 3.32
C CYS A 440 -17.55 4.30 1.94
N MET A 441 -17.18 3.52 0.92
CA MET A 441 -16.97 4.05 -0.43
C MET A 441 -18.21 4.74 -0.98
N LEU A 442 -19.40 4.15 -0.75
CA LEU A 442 -20.67 4.75 -1.11
C LEU A 442 -20.92 6.06 -0.36
N ALA A 443 -20.72 6.09 0.97
CA ALA A 443 -21.01 7.28 1.78
C ALA A 443 -20.05 8.43 1.46
N ILE A 444 -18.76 8.16 1.21
CA ILE A 444 -17.77 9.16 0.78
C ILE A 444 -18.18 9.75 -0.58
N ALA A 445 -18.52 8.89 -1.55
CA ALA A 445 -18.95 9.33 -2.88
C ALA A 445 -20.26 10.13 -2.81
N TYR A 446 -21.22 9.71 -1.97
CA TYR A 446 -22.48 10.42 -1.76
C TYR A 446 -22.28 11.81 -1.13
N ASP A 447 -21.39 11.95 -0.12
CA ASP A 447 -21.12 13.24 0.56
C ASP A 447 -20.37 14.22 -0.36
N LEU A 448 -19.38 13.75 -1.11
CA LEU A 448 -18.53 14.60 -1.95
C LEU A 448 -19.09 14.88 -3.34
N CYS A 449 -19.78 13.90 -3.95
CA CYS A 449 -20.20 14.00 -5.34
C CYS A 449 -21.73 14.17 -5.50
N GLY A 450 -22.54 13.80 -4.50
CA GLY A 450 -24.00 13.81 -4.60
C GLY A 450 -24.62 15.19 -4.87
N ALA A 451 -25.59 15.27 -5.77
CA ALA A 451 -26.40 16.47 -5.97
C ALA A 451 -27.28 16.69 -4.73
N ARG A 452 -27.24 17.86 -4.12
CA ARG A 452 -28.04 18.23 -2.92
C ARG A 452 -29.44 18.66 -3.27
#